data_4b19436a67567f9a810720af2f531f61
#
_entry.id   4b19436a67567f9a810720af2f531f61
#
_cell.length_a   1.000
_cell.length_b   1.000
_cell.length_c   1.000
_cell.angle_alpha   90.00
_cell.angle_beta   90.00
_cell.angle_gamma   90.00
#
_symmetry.space_group_name_H-M   'P 1'
#
loop_
_entity.id
_entity.type
_entity.pdbx_description
1 polymer ?
#
loop_
_entity_poly.entity_id
_entity_poly.type
_entity_poly.pdbx_seq_one_letter_code
_entity_poly.pdbx_strand_id
1 'polypeptide(L)'
;MNIRSDRDQGRKVTSAQVAERAGVSKWTVSRAFTPGASISENARQRVMEAAEALGYRPNLLARSLTTRRTQLIGVVVDQFANPHTQAMLNAATLALQQRGQLSILLNISPPVRSGELLDIAERFQVDGLLFLGTVLSEDIVRFATERQHVPLVQLFRTTEVDGVQIVAIQEHAAGAEIARLLLGEGHRRLGYLAGPDGGRSRLPRLDGYCQTLEDHGLTLAATLAATDYRHALGYQAMHDYLQRTPAAQRLDALFCENDILAIGALDALHQAGLDGQLAIVGFDDIELAASPRYRLTSYQPNLDAVVDSAITHLLDRRIPGDPTLLPGRLVVRDSHRFTGKD
;
A
#
# COMPACT_ATOMS: atom_id res chain seq x y z
N MET A 1 17.60 -60.32 16.84
CA MET A 1 17.90 -59.31 15.82
C MET A 1 16.69 -58.38 15.79
N ASN A 2 16.79 -57.29 16.57
CA ASN A 2 15.67 -56.40 16.93
C ASN A 2 15.61 -55.24 15.92
N ILE A 3 14.64 -55.25 15.04
CA ILE A 3 14.34 -54.12 14.15
C ILE A 3 13.49 -53.14 14.95
N ARG A 4 14.14 -52.28 15.73
CA ARG A 4 13.56 -51.02 16.22
C ARG A 4 14.28 -49.91 15.47
N SER A 5 13.59 -49.28 14.56
CA SER A 5 13.74 -47.86 14.18
C SER A 5 13.29 -47.67 12.76
N ASP A 6 12.12 -47.16 12.57
CA ASP A 6 11.81 -46.29 11.40
C ASP A 6 10.51 -45.49 11.62
N ARG A 7 10.20 -45.15 12.88
CA ARG A 7 9.02 -44.33 13.20
C ARG A 7 9.29 -42.94 13.77
N ASP A 8 10.55 -42.47 13.74
CA ASP A 8 10.94 -41.19 14.40
C ASP A 8 11.31 -40.07 13.41
N GLN A 9 11.14 -40.26 12.11
CA GLN A 9 11.50 -39.25 11.07
C GLN A 9 10.41 -38.20 10.81
N GLY A 10 9.56 -37.85 11.75
CA GLY A 10 8.52 -36.82 11.55
C GLY A 10 8.13 -36.04 12.80
N ARG A 11 8.66 -36.34 13.95
CA ARG A 11 8.24 -35.72 15.19
C ARG A 11 9.04 -34.45 15.48
N LYS A 12 8.41 -33.28 15.33
CA LYS A 12 9.03 -31.99 15.68
C LYS A 12 9.53 -32.02 17.12
N VAL A 13 10.80 -31.62 17.31
CA VAL A 13 11.39 -31.49 18.65
C VAL A 13 10.57 -30.56 19.51
N THR A 14 10.35 -30.92 20.76
CA THR A 14 9.49 -30.19 21.70
C THR A 14 10.32 -29.38 22.70
N SER A 15 9.72 -28.34 23.29
CA SER A 15 10.35 -27.60 24.41
C SER A 15 10.64 -28.47 25.62
N ALA A 16 9.94 -29.61 25.80
CA ALA A 16 10.21 -30.58 26.85
C ALA A 16 11.57 -31.27 26.67
N GLN A 17 11.89 -31.70 25.45
CA GLN A 17 13.19 -32.33 25.14
C GLN A 17 14.35 -31.35 25.29
N VAL A 18 14.15 -30.08 24.93
CA VAL A 18 15.14 -29.02 25.18
C VAL A 18 15.34 -28.80 26.68
N ALA A 19 14.25 -28.73 27.44
CA ALA A 19 14.29 -28.54 28.88
C ALA A 19 15.07 -29.69 29.57
N GLU A 20 14.77 -30.92 29.20
CA GLU A 20 15.45 -32.11 29.70
C GLU A 20 16.97 -32.09 29.38
N ARG A 21 17.33 -31.81 28.12
CA ARG A 21 18.73 -31.74 27.68
C ARG A 21 19.52 -30.60 28.34
N ALA A 22 18.85 -29.44 28.52
CA ALA A 22 19.47 -28.28 29.17
C ALA A 22 19.48 -28.32 30.70
N GLY A 23 18.80 -29.31 31.33
CA GLY A 23 18.65 -29.40 32.78
C GLY A 23 17.89 -28.23 33.39
N VAL A 24 16.81 -27.80 32.73
CA VAL A 24 16.00 -26.65 33.17
C VAL A 24 14.50 -26.97 33.02
N SER A 25 13.62 -26.07 33.52
CA SER A 25 12.19 -26.22 33.34
C SER A 25 11.75 -25.79 31.94
N LYS A 26 10.57 -26.26 31.44
CA LYS A 26 9.96 -25.76 30.19
C LYS A 26 9.73 -24.25 30.23
N TRP A 27 9.42 -23.69 31.38
CA TRP A 27 9.26 -22.27 31.59
C TRP A 27 10.57 -21.52 31.34
N THR A 28 11.72 -22.04 31.81
CA THR A 28 13.04 -21.49 31.56
C THR A 28 13.38 -21.54 30.06
N VAL A 29 13.04 -22.63 29.35
CA VAL A 29 13.18 -22.69 27.88
C VAL A 29 12.38 -21.60 27.20
N SER A 30 11.10 -21.41 27.55
CA SER A 30 10.27 -20.34 26.99
C SER A 30 10.88 -18.95 27.20
N ARG A 31 11.40 -18.67 28.41
CA ARG A 31 12.04 -17.39 28.72
C ARG A 31 13.36 -17.18 27.98
N ALA A 32 14.13 -18.24 27.73
CA ALA A 32 15.38 -18.14 26.98
C ALA A 32 15.16 -17.58 25.55
N PHE A 33 14.02 -17.92 24.94
CA PHE A 33 13.63 -17.44 23.62
C PHE A 33 12.78 -16.14 23.64
N THR A 34 12.53 -15.56 24.82
CA THR A 34 11.77 -14.30 24.95
C THR A 34 12.72 -13.15 25.15
N PRO A 35 12.77 -12.15 24.23
CA PRO A 35 13.59 -10.95 24.39
C PRO A 35 13.25 -10.22 25.69
N GLY A 36 14.27 -9.74 26.41
CA GLY A 36 14.09 -9.00 27.66
C GLY A 36 13.61 -9.81 28.86
N ALA A 37 13.33 -11.12 28.72
CA ALA A 37 12.91 -11.95 29.84
C ALA A 37 14.08 -12.15 30.83
N SER A 38 13.79 -12.00 32.12
CA SER A 38 14.76 -12.23 33.20
C SER A 38 15.11 -13.71 33.31
N ILE A 39 16.33 -14.07 32.93
CA ILE A 39 16.92 -15.41 32.99
C ILE A 39 18.44 -15.25 33.17
N SER A 40 19.07 -16.15 33.92
CA SER A 40 20.53 -16.10 34.04
C SER A 40 21.20 -16.42 32.72
N GLU A 41 22.32 -15.77 32.42
CA GLU A 41 23.06 -15.97 31.17
C GLU A 41 23.48 -17.43 30.99
N ASN A 42 23.91 -18.08 32.07
CA ASN A 42 24.26 -19.52 32.07
C ASN A 42 23.05 -20.40 31.66
N ALA A 43 21.86 -20.14 32.19
CA ALA A 43 20.67 -20.91 31.82
C ALA A 43 20.25 -20.60 30.37
N ARG A 44 20.36 -19.36 29.88
CA ARG A 44 20.12 -19.00 28.50
C ARG A 44 21.05 -19.76 27.56
N GLN A 45 22.35 -19.75 27.87
CA GLN A 45 23.35 -20.43 27.04
C GLN A 45 23.08 -21.93 26.93
N ARG A 46 22.85 -22.65 28.07
CA ARG A 46 22.53 -24.08 28.06
C ARG A 46 21.27 -24.39 27.23
N VAL A 47 20.26 -23.55 27.30
CA VAL A 47 19.04 -23.73 26.50
C VAL A 47 19.33 -23.54 25.01
N MET A 48 20.10 -22.52 24.63
CA MET A 48 20.44 -22.26 23.22
C MET A 48 21.28 -23.41 22.64
N GLU A 49 22.30 -23.91 23.36
CA GLU A 49 23.11 -25.05 22.97
C GLU A 49 22.25 -26.32 22.81
N ALA A 50 21.37 -26.59 23.76
CA ALA A 50 20.47 -27.75 23.70
C ALA A 50 19.49 -27.65 22.52
N ALA A 51 18.96 -26.45 22.25
CA ALA A 51 18.04 -26.18 21.13
C ALA A 51 18.74 -26.37 19.79
N GLU A 52 19.94 -25.85 19.63
CA GLU A 52 20.75 -26.00 18.42
C GLU A 52 21.08 -27.49 18.17
N ALA A 53 21.58 -28.19 19.19
CA ALA A 53 21.93 -29.60 19.09
C ALA A 53 20.75 -30.54 18.77
N LEU A 54 19.50 -30.11 19.10
CA LEU A 54 18.27 -30.84 18.80
C LEU A 54 17.56 -30.34 17.52
N GLY A 55 18.03 -29.25 16.92
CA GLY A 55 17.32 -28.59 15.81
C GLY A 55 15.97 -27.99 16.25
N TYR A 56 15.82 -27.63 17.54
CA TYR A 56 14.59 -27.06 18.07
C TYR A 56 14.42 -25.61 17.61
N ARG A 57 13.22 -25.31 17.09
CA ARG A 57 12.78 -23.94 16.88
C ARG A 57 11.51 -23.68 17.68
N PRO A 58 11.43 -22.55 18.42
CA PRO A 58 10.22 -22.20 19.16
C PRO A 58 8.99 -22.19 18.25
N ASN A 59 7.93 -22.81 18.72
CA ASN A 59 6.64 -22.76 18.01
C ASN A 59 5.97 -21.41 18.29
N LEU A 60 5.85 -20.57 17.28
CA LEU A 60 5.22 -19.24 17.39
C LEU A 60 3.76 -19.34 17.83
N LEU A 61 3.02 -20.37 17.39
CA LEU A 61 1.65 -20.63 17.82
C LEU A 61 1.56 -20.96 19.32
N ALA A 62 2.50 -21.73 19.86
CA ALA A 62 2.56 -22.00 21.30
C ALA A 62 2.95 -20.73 22.09
N ARG A 63 3.76 -19.86 21.51
CA ARG A 63 4.13 -18.59 22.11
C ARG A 63 2.94 -17.61 22.14
N SER A 64 2.13 -17.58 21.08
CA SER A 64 0.96 -16.69 21.01
C SER A 64 -0.07 -16.96 22.14
N LEU A 65 -0.22 -18.22 22.54
CA LEU A 65 -1.08 -18.58 23.68
C LEU A 65 -0.62 -17.95 25.01
N THR A 66 0.69 -17.73 25.16
CA THR A 66 1.26 -17.15 26.40
C THR A 66 1.32 -15.62 26.32
N THR A 67 1.67 -15.08 25.15
CA THR A 67 1.84 -13.63 24.95
C THR A 67 0.56 -12.91 24.56
N ARG A 68 -0.49 -13.65 24.17
CA ARG A 68 -1.70 -13.15 23.53
C ARG A 68 -1.42 -12.28 22.30
N ARG A 69 -0.29 -12.56 21.61
CA ARG A 69 0.09 -11.92 20.37
C ARG A 69 0.53 -12.97 19.37
N THR A 70 -0.04 -12.92 18.17
CA THR A 70 0.26 -13.86 17.09
C THR A 70 1.42 -13.40 16.23
N GLN A 71 1.78 -12.13 16.29
CA GLN A 71 2.72 -11.46 15.36
C GLN A 71 2.24 -11.53 13.90
N LEU A 72 0.92 -11.66 13.70
CA LEU A 72 0.29 -11.67 12.39
C LEU A 72 -0.41 -10.34 12.16
N ILE A 73 -0.15 -9.72 11.02
CA ILE A 73 -0.81 -8.50 10.57
C ILE A 73 -1.64 -8.83 9.31
N GLY A 74 -2.91 -8.49 9.34
CA GLY A 74 -3.77 -8.57 8.16
C GLY A 74 -3.46 -7.40 7.22
N VAL A 75 -3.02 -7.70 6.01
CA VAL A 75 -2.80 -6.70 4.96
C VAL A 75 -3.94 -6.80 3.97
N VAL A 76 -4.82 -5.79 3.98
CA VAL A 76 -6.05 -5.78 3.19
C VAL A 76 -5.83 -4.98 1.90
N VAL A 77 -6.20 -5.56 0.76
CA VAL A 77 -5.97 -5.00 -0.59
C VAL A 77 -7.22 -5.15 -1.43
N ASP A 78 -7.62 -4.10 -2.16
CA ASP A 78 -8.78 -4.11 -3.09
C ASP A 78 -8.39 -3.87 -4.56
N GLN A 79 -7.21 -3.29 -4.84
CA GLN A 79 -6.72 -2.92 -6.17
C GLN A 79 -5.44 -3.68 -6.54
N PHE A 80 -5.51 -5.00 -6.56
CA PHE A 80 -4.33 -5.85 -6.74
C PHE A 80 -3.65 -5.70 -8.10
N ALA A 81 -4.40 -5.29 -9.12
CA ALA A 81 -3.87 -5.07 -10.48
C ALA A 81 -3.11 -3.73 -10.62
N ASN A 82 -3.26 -2.79 -9.66
CA ASN A 82 -2.56 -1.52 -9.70
C ASN A 82 -1.08 -1.69 -9.30
N PRO A 83 -0.11 -1.31 -10.15
CA PRO A 83 1.32 -1.44 -9.84
C PRO A 83 1.74 -0.71 -8.56
N HIS A 84 1.15 0.43 -8.25
CA HIS A 84 1.41 1.15 -7.01
C HIS A 84 1.01 0.32 -5.79
N THR A 85 -0.14 -0.35 -5.83
CA THR A 85 -0.58 -1.26 -4.76
C THR A 85 0.40 -2.43 -4.56
N GLN A 86 0.96 -2.96 -5.64
CA GLN A 86 1.99 -4.01 -5.56
C GLN A 86 3.27 -3.49 -4.90
N ALA A 87 3.71 -2.28 -5.23
CA ALA A 87 4.86 -1.63 -4.58
C ALA A 87 4.61 -1.39 -3.09
N MET A 88 3.42 -0.88 -2.72
CA MET A 88 3.01 -0.74 -1.31
C MET A 88 3.03 -2.07 -0.56
N LEU A 89 2.47 -3.12 -1.15
CA LEU A 89 2.43 -4.46 -0.54
C LEU A 89 3.84 -5.01 -0.30
N ASN A 90 4.73 -4.84 -1.28
CA ASN A 90 6.13 -5.25 -1.14
C ASN A 90 6.82 -4.48 -0.02
N ALA A 91 6.71 -3.15 0.01
CA ALA A 91 7.31 -2.31 1.06
C ALA A 91 6.74 -2.67 2.45
N ALA A 92 5.42 -2.81 2.57
CA ALA A 92 4.76 -3.15 3.82
C ALA A 92 5.18 -4.53 4.36
N THR A 93 5.21 -5.55 3.49
CA THR A 93 5.59 -6.91 3.91
C THR A 93 7.06 -6.98 4.34
N LEU A 94 7.97 -6.31 3.62
CA LEU A 94 9.38 -6.22 4.00
C LEU A 94 9.56 -5.50 5.35
N ALA A 95 8.91 -4.35 5.54
CA ALA A 95 9.01 -3.58 6.77
C ALA A 95 8.38 -4.30 7.98
N LEU A 96 7.31 -5.07 7.80
CA LEU A 96 6.73 -5.95 8.81
C LEU A 96 7.71 -7.08 9.20
N GLN A 97 8.30 -7.75 8.21
CA GLN A 97 9.26 -8.84 8.44
C GLN A 97 10.51 -8.36 9.19
N GLN A 98 11.04 -7.18 8.84
CA GLN A 98 12.16 -6.56 9.56
C GLN A 98 11.85 -6.30 11.04
N ARG A 99 10.57 -6.09 11.38
CA ARG A 99 10.09 -5.93 12.77
C ARG A 99 9.59 -7.22 13.40
N GLY A 100 9.88 -8.38 12.79
CA GLY A 100 9.50 -9.71 13.31
C GLY A 100 8.00 -10.01 13.22
N GLN A 101 7.27 -9.30 12.34
CA GLN A 101 5.87 -9.56 12.08
C GLN A 101 5.71 -10.38 10.80
N LEU A 102 4.65 -11.17 10.73
CA LEU A 102 4.22 -11.86 9.51
C LEU A 102 2.94 -11.23 8.99
N SER A 103 2.77 -11.20 7.67
CA SER A 103 1.57 -10.69 7.04
C SER A 103 0.66 -11.82 6.53
N ILE A 104 -0.66 -11.63 6.70
CA ILE A 104 -1.69 -12.41 6.00
C ILE A 104 -2.32 -11.47 4.98
N LEU A 105 -2.24 -11.82 3.71
CA LEU A 105 -2.85 -11.05 2.64
C LEU A 105 -4.35 -11.35 2.56
N LEU A 106 -5.16 -10.29 2.65
CA LEU A 106 -6.60 -10.31 2.52
C LEU A 106 -6.99 -9.54 1.26
N ASN A 107 -7.14 -10.24 0.14
CA ASN A 107 -7.54 -9.63 -1.12
C ASN A 107 -9.07 -9.54 -1.19
N ILE A 108 -9.60 -8.32 -1.06
CA ILE A 108 -11.04 -8.02 -1.08
C ILE A 108 -11.53 -7.53 -2.45
N SER A 109 -10.72 -7.69 -3.52
CA SER A 109 -11.14 -7.33 -4.88
C SER A 109 -12.41 -8.11 -5.27
N PRO A 110 -13.38 -7.49 -5.94
CA PRO A 110 -14.57 -8.20 -6.42
C PRO A 110 -14.21 -9.45 -7.24
N PRO A 111 -14.96 -10.57 -7.13
CA PRO A 111 -16.26 -10.73 -6.47
C PRO A 111 -16.21 -11.16 -4.99
N VAL A 112 -15.05 -11.11 -4.35
CA VAL A 112 -14.88 -11.58 -2.96
C VAL A 112 -15.63 -10.68 -1.98
N ARG A 113 -16.33 -11.29 -1.01
CA ARG A 113 -16.99 -10.55 0.08
C ARG A 113 -16.00 -10.32 1.21
N SER A 114 -15.83 -9.06 1.60
CA SER A 114 -14.93 -8.68 2.71
C SER A 114 -15.20 -9.46 4.00
N GLY A 115 -16.47 -9.71 4.35
CA GLY A 115 -16.85 -10.42 5.55
C GLY A 115 -16.25 -11.83 5.69
N GLU A 116 -16.21 -12.62 4.61
CA GLU A 116 -15.65 -13.98 4.62
C GLU A 116 -14.14 -13.98 4.91
N LEU A 117 -13.41 -13.01 4.38
CA LEU A 117 -11.97 -12.87 4.62
C LEU A 117 -11.68 -12.35 6.04
N LEU A 118 -12.53 -11.47 6.55
CA LEU A 118 -12.41 -10.97 7.92
C LEU A 118 -12.67 -12.09 8.95
N ASP A 119 -13.57 -13.02 8.68
CA ASP A 119 -13.77 -14.21 9.51
C ASP A 119 -12.51 -15.12 9.55
N ILE A 120 -11.76 -15.17 8.44
CA ILE A 120 -10.47 -15.86 8.41
C ILE A 120 -9.46 -15.12 9.28
N ALA A 121 -9.36 -13.80 9.16
CA ALA A 121 -8.46 -12.97 9.97
C ALA A 121 -8.76 -13.12 11.47
N GLU A 122 -10.05 -13.23 11.85
CA GLU A 122 -10.50 -13.49 13.21
C GLU A 122 -9.98 -14.83 13.73
N ARG A 123 -10.13 -15.90 12.96
CA ARG A 123 -9.63 -17.23 13.35
C ARG A 123 -8.12 -17.27 13.56
N PHE A 124 -7.37 -16.48 12.80
CA PHE A 124 -5.93 -16.32 12.97
C PHE A 124 -5.54 -15.34 14.06
N GLN A 125 -6.51 -14.63 14.66
CA GLN A 125 -6.28 -13.63 15.71
C GLN A 125 -5.19 -12.63 15.32
N VAL A 126 -5.37 -11.94 14.19
CA VAL A 126 -4.40 -10.92 13.74
C VAL A 126 -4.22 -9.82 14.79
N ASP A 127 -3.01 -9.33 14.97
CA ASP A 127 -2.66 -8.31 15.95
C ASP A 127 -2.99 -6.89 15.48
N GLY A 128 -3.32 -6.70 14.19
CA GLY A 128 -3.70 -5.43 13.57
C GLY A 128 -4.03 -5.59 12.10
N LEU A 129 -4.61 -4.54 11.50
CA LEU A 129 -4.95 -4.45 10.08
C LEU A 129 -4.26 -3.27 9.43
N LEU A 130 -3.60 -3.52 8.31
CA LEU A 130 -3.04 -2.51 7.42
C LEU A 130 -3.85 -2.51 6.12
N PHE A 131 -4.52 -1.40 5.81
CA PHE A 131 -5.38 -1.28 4.65
C PHE A 131 -4.69 -0.51 3.52
N LEU A 132 -4.49 -1.17 2.39
CA LEU A 132 -3.84 -0.65 1.17
C LEU A 132 -4.86 -0.47 0.03
N GLY A 133 -6.10 -0.20 0.38
CA GLY A 133 -7.19 -0.13 -0.58
C GLY A 133 -7.71 1.28 -0.84
N THR A 134 -8.62 1.37 -1.81
CA THR A 134 -9.26 2.63 -2.21
C THR A 134 -10.51 2.92 -1.39
N VAL A 135 -11.30 1.91 -1.05
CA VAL A 135 -12.57 2.07 -0.34
C VAL A 135 -12.56 1.24 0.94
N LEU A 136 -12.50 1.94 2.06
CA LEU A 136 -12.60 1.31 3.39
C LEU A 136 -14.08 1.05 3.70
N SER A 137 -14.48 -0.22 3.71
CA SER A 137 -15.86 -0.61 4.02
C SER A 137 -16.14 -0.57 5.52
N GLU A 138 -17.40 -0.31 5.89
CA GLU A 138 -17.85 -0.36 7.28
C GLU A 138 -17.58 -1.72 7.94
N ASP A 139 -17.64 -2.81 7.20
CA ASP A 139 -17.36 -4.15 7.71
C ASP A 139 -15.91 -4.29 8.20
N ILE A 140 -14.93 -3.70 7.49
CA ILE A 140 -13.52 -3.72 7.89
C ILE A 140 -13.33 -2.91 9.17
N VAL A 141 -13.92 -1.72 9.24
CA VAL A 141 -13.84 -0.87 10.42
C VAL A 141 -14.47 -1.57 11.64
N ARG A 142 -15.68 -2.08 11.48
CA ARG A 142 -16.39 -2.81 12.55
C ARG A 142 -15.60 -4.04 13.01
N PHE A 143 -15.03 -4.79 12.08
CA PHE A 143 -14.17 -5.94 12.43
C PHE A 143 -13.00 -5.50 13.32
N ALA A 144 -12.27 -4.45 12.95
CA ALA A 144 -11.12 -4.00 13.71
C ALA A 144 -11.50 -3.41 15.07
N THR A 145 -12.53 -2.56 15.11
CA THR A 145 -12.88 -1.77 16.31
C THR A 145 -13.79 -2.53 17.29
N GLU A 146 -14.79 -3.23 16.78
CA GLU A 146 -15.82 -3.86 17.64
C GLU A 146 -15.57 -5.34 17.89
N ARG A 147 -15.11 -6.10 16.87
CA ARG A 147 -14.93 -7.56 17.00
C ARG A 147 -13.56 -7.93 17.57
N GLN A 148 -12.49 -7.35 17.04
CA GLN A 148 -11.14 -7.75 17.42
C GLN A 148 -10.44 -6.76 18.34
N HIS A 149 -10.89 -5.50 18.40
CA HIS A 149 -10.24 -4.43 19.15
C HIS A 149 -8.75 -4.31 18.80
N VAL A 150 -8.45 -4.39 17.49
CA VAL A 150 -7.10 -4.29 16.96
C VAL A 150 -6.90 -2.96 16.22
N PRO A 151 -5.69 -2.41 16.18
CA PRO A 151 -5.42 -1.18 15.44
C PRO A 151 -5.68 -1.40 13.94
N LEU A 152 -6.32 -0.40 13.31
CA LEU A 152 -6.54 -0.30 11.88
C LEU A 152 -5.84 0.94 11.36
N VAL A 153 -4.92 0.75 10.41
CA VAL A 153 -4.18 1.83 9.76
C VAL A 153 -4.49 1.78 8.26
N GLN A 154 -4.92 2.91 7.71
CA GLN A 154 -5.15 3.10 6.28
C GLN A 154 -4.01 3.92 5.66
N LEU A 155 -3.54 3.50 4.47
CA LEU A 155 -2.51 4.19 3.72
C LEU A 155 -3.10 4.94 2.52
N PHE A 156 -2.51 6.09 2.21
CA PHE A 156 -2.72 6.90 1.00
C PHE A 156 -4.13 7.45 0.75
N ARG A 157 -5.11 7.08 1.53
CA ARG A 157 -6.47 7.62 1.41
C ARG A 157 -6.89 8.25 2.72
N THR A 158 -7.59 9.36 2.64
CA THR A 158 -8.24 9.98 3.77
C THR A 158 -9.67 9.44 3.90
N THR A 159 -10.08 9.15 5.11
CA THR A 159 -11.44 8.76 5.45
C THR A 159 -11.88 9.52 6.71
N GLU A 160 -13.15 9.83 6.83
CA GLU A 160 -13.72 10.46 8.02
C GLU A 160 -14.32 9.42 8.98
N VAL A 161 -13.75 8.21 9.00
CA VAL A 161 -14.25 7.12 9.85
C VAL A 161 -13.47 7.07 11.15
N ASP A 162 -14.20 7.15 12.27
CA ASP A 162 -13.64 7.03 13.61
C ASP A 162 -12.95 5.66 13.83
N GLY A 163 -11.88 5.68 14.62
CA GLY A 163 -11.14 4.46 14.96
C GLY A 163 -10.13 3.99 13.92
N VAL A 164 -9.93 4.76 12.84
CA VAL A 164 -8.95 4.47 11.79
C VAL A 164 -7.80 5.48 11.86
N GLN A 165 -6.57 4.99 12.00
CA GLN A 165 -5.41 5.84 11.84
C GLN A 165 -5.07 5.99 10.36
N ILE A 166 -4.88 7.21 9.90
CA ILE A 166 -4.55 7.51 8.51
C ILE A 166 -3.10 7.92 8.41
N VAL A 167 -2.38 7.32 7.45
CA VAL A 167 -1.04 7.75 7.04
C VAL A 167 -1.06 7.93 5.52
N ALA A 168 -0.95 9.17 5.07
CA ALA A 168 -1.07 9.54 3.68
C ALA A 168 -0.01 10.57 3.27
N ILE A 169 -0.07 11.03 2.04
CA ILE A 169 0.75 12.13 1.56
C ILE A 169 -0.04 13.44 1.56
N GLN A 170 0.65 14.55 1.43
CA GLN A 170 0.08 15.89 1.29
C GLN A 170 -0.53 16.06 -0.12
N GLU A 171 -1.59 15.31 -0.41
CA GLU A 171 -2.17 15.22 -1.76
C GLU A 171 -2.62 16.56 -2.33
N HIS A 172 -3.23 17.43 -1.51
CA HIS A 172 -3.65 18.75 -1.94
C HIS A 172 -2.45 19.58 -2.45
N ALA A 173 -1.35 19.58 -1.69
CA ALA A 173 -0.12 20.25 -2.09
C ALA A 173 0.48 19.65 -3.37
N ALA A 174 0.41 18.33 -3.53
CA ALA A 174 0.87 17.63 -4.73
C ALA A 174 0.08 18.04 -5.98
N GLY A 175 -1.25 18.11 -5.88
CA GLY A 175 -2.10 18.57 -6.98
C GLY A 175 -1.80 20.03 -7.37
N ALA A 176 -1.59 20.89 -6.38
CA ALA A 176 -1.21 22.28 -6.60
C ALA A 176 0.18 22.41 -7.28
N GLU A 177 1.14 21.54 -6.93
CA GLU A 177 2.46 21.52 -7.55
C GLU A 177 2.39 21.11 -9.03
N ILE A 178 1.59 20.07 -9.35
CA ILE A 178 1.34 19.64 -10.73
C ILE A 178 0.68 20.75 -11.55
N ALA A 179 -0.33 21.44 -11.00
CA ALA A 179 -0.97 22.57 -11.68
C ALA A 179 0.04 23.67 -12.00
N ARG A 180 0.87 24.06 -11.02
CA ARG A 180 1.90 25.09 -11.22
C ARG A 180 2.92 24.70 -12.28
N LEU A 181 3.35 23.44 -12.33
CA LEU A 181 4.23 22.94 -13.39
C LEU A 181 3.59 23.16 -14.76
N LEU A 182 2.36 22.68 -14.96
CA LEU A 182 1.68 22.75 -16.25
C LEU A 182 1.37 24.20 -16.68
N LEU A 183 0.99 25.06 -15.74
CA LEU A 183 0.80 26.48 -15.99
C LEU A 183 2.11 27.19 -16.36
N GLY A 184 3.22 26.80 -15.72
CA GLY A 184 4.56 27.31 -16.00
C GLY A 184 5.05 26.97 -17.40
N GLU A 185 4.68 25.81 -17.94
CA GLU A 185 4.94 25.39 -19.33
C GLU A 185 4.00 26.09 -20.35
N GLY A 186 3.09 26.94 -19.90
CA GLY A 186 2.21 27.72 -20.76
C GLY A 186 0.89 27.04 -21.11
N HIS A 187 0.58 25.89 -20.56
CA HIS A 187 -0.71 25.22 -20.80
C HIS A 187 -1.89 26.00 -20.21
N ARG A 188 -3.02 26.02 -20.91
CA ARG A 188 -4.22 26.79 -20.51
C ARG A 188 -5.51 25.99 -20.55
N ARG A 189 -5.61 24.97 -21.39
CA ARG A 189 -6.75 24.04 -21.43
C ARG A 189 -6.37 22.74 -20.72
N LEU A 190 -6.53 22.73 -19.41
CA LEU A 190 -6.10 21.64 -18.55
C LEU A 190 -7.27 20.73 -18.22
N GLY A 191 -7.01 19.40 -18.26
CA GLY A 191 -7.97 18.37 -17.93
C GLY A 191 -7.52 17.48 -16.79
N TYR A 192 -8.41 16.58 -16.40
CA TYR A 192 -8.15 15.55 -15.41
C TYR A 192 -8.67 14.20 -15.89
N LEU A 193 -7.88 13.14 -15.74
CA LEU A 193 -8.33 11.76 -15.96
C LEU A 193 -8.53 11.09 -14.61
N ALA A 194 -9.79 10.98 -14.20
CA ALA A 194 -10.20 10.39 -12.94
C ALA A 194 -10.13 8.85 -12.99
N GLY A 195 -9.77 8.23 -11.88
CA GLY A 195 -9.92 6.80 -11.63
C GLY A 195 -11.35 6.43 -11.21
N PRO A 196 -11.53 5.20 -10.64
CA PRO A 196 -12.83 4.76 -10.16
C PRO A 196 -13.34 5.72 -9.08
N ASP A 197 -14.52 6.26 -9.32
CA ASP A 197 -15.20 7.08 -8.33
C ASP A 197 -15.53 6.19 -7.12
N GLY A 198 -14.78 6.37 -6.03
CA GLY A 198 -15.07 5.75 -4.76
C GLY A 198 -16.41 6.18 -4.14
N GLY A 199 -17.17 6.95 -4.90
CA GLY A 199 -18.58 7.26 -4.68
C GLY A 199 -18.86 8.30 -3.60
N ARG A 200 -17.84 8.90 -2.93
CA ARG A 200 -18.11 9.77 -1.78
C ARG A 200 -17.26 11.01 -1.61
N SER A 201 -16.08 11.13 -2.19
CA SER A 201 -15.31 12.37 -2.12
C SER A 201 -14.29 12.49 -3.24
N ARG A 202 -14.15 13.70 -3.73
CA ARG A 202 -13.09 14.12 -4.62
C ARG A 202 -11.73 13.93 -3.92
N LEU A 203 -10.72 13.42 -4.64
CA LEU A 203 -9.41 13.28 -4.07
C LEU A 203 -8.80 14.65 -3.75
N PRO A 204 -8.12 14.81 -2.60
CA PRO A 204 -7.49 16.08 -2.23
C PRO A 204 -6.51 16.61 -3.30
N ARG A 205 -5.86 15.71 -4.07
CA ARG A 205 -4.98 16.12 -5.19
C ARG A 205 -5.71 16.84 -6.31
N LEU A 206 -6.94 16.42 -6.60
CA LEU A 206 -7.79 17.12 -7.58
C LEU A 206 -8.25 18.47 -7.04
N ASP A 207 -8.56 18.58 -5.74
CA ASP A 207 -8.94 19.84 -5.14
C ASP A 207 -7.79 20.85 -5.20
N GLY A 208 -6.57 20.45 -4.82
CA GLY A 208 -5.39 21.31 -4.93
C GLY A 208 -5.06 21.72 -6.37
N TYR A 209 -5.26 20.79 -7.32
CA TYR A 209 -5.11 21.07 -8.75
C TYR A 209 -6.12 22.14 -9.20
N CYS A 210 -7.41 21.93 -8.95
CA CYS A 210 -8.47 22.86 -9.34
C CYS A 210 -8.35 24.22 -8.65
N GLN A 211 -8.07 24.25 -7.34
CA GLN A 211 -7.87 25.51 -6.63
C GLN A 211 -6.74 26.34 -7.25
N THR A 212 -5.63 25.70 -7.62
CA THR A 212 -4.50 26.39 -8.28
C THR A 212 -4.89 26.92 -9.66
N LEU A 213 -5.72 26.19 -10.43
CA LEU A 213 -6.23 26.70 -11.70
C LEU A 213 -7.12 27.94 -11.48
N GLU A 214 -8.03 27.89 -10.51
CA GLU A 214 -8.94 28.99 -10.16
C GLU A 214 -8.15 30.24 -9.72
N ASP A 215 -7.10 30.09 -8.93
CA ASP A 215 -6.21 31.18 -8.51
C ASP A 215 -5.53 31.86 -9.71
N HIS A 216 -5.44 31.18 -10.89
CA HIS A 216 -4.92 31.71 -12.13
C HIS A 216 -6.02 32.09 -13.16
N GLY A 217 -7.28 32.17 -12.72
CA GLY A 217 -8.41 32.53 -13.54
C GLY A 217 -8.82 31.45 -14.56
N LEU A 218 -8.46 30.21 -14.34
CA LEU A 218 -8.78 29.05 -15.17
C LEU A 218 -9.72 28.09 -14.44
N THR A 219 -10.42 27.28 -15.21
CA THR A 219 -11.22 26.16 -14.69
C THR A 219 -10.80 24.87 -15.39
N LEU A 220 -11.15 23.75 -14.81
CA LEU A 220 -10.91 22.45 -15.42
C LEU A 220 -11.70 22.37 -16.75
N ALA A 221 -10.99 22.23 -17.88
CA ALA A 221 -11.57 22.25 -19.20
C ALA A 221 -12.31 20.96 -19.57
N ALA A 222 -11.86 19.81 -19.06
CA ALA A 222 -12.52 18.53 -19.23
C ALA A 222 -12.12 17.55 -18.13
N THR A 223 -13.04 16.64 -17.80
CA THR A 223 -12.78 15.47 -16.97
C THR A 223 -13.04 14.22 -17.80
N LEU A 224 -12.02 13.36 -17.93
CA LEU A 224 -12.11 12.01 -18.45
C LEU A 224 -12.26 11.06 -17.26
N ALA A 225 -12.86 9.90 -17.44
CA ALA A 225 -13.07 8.94 -16.36
C ALA A 225 -12.72 7.53 -16.77
N ALA A 226 -12.07 6.82 -15.88
CA ALA A 226 -11.83 5.38 -15.94
C ALA A 226 -12.55 4.69 -14.77
N THR A 227 -13.12 3.52 -15.02
CA THR A 227 -13.89 2.79 -14.00
C THR A 227 -13.01 1.91 -13.10
N ASP A 228 -11.72 1.82 -13.39
CA ASP A 228 -10.72 1.06 -12.62
C ASP A 228 -9.31 1.55 -12.96
N TYR A 229 -8.32 1.30 -12.09
CA TYR A 229 -6.90 1.63 -12.33
C TYR A 229 -6.22 0.58 -13.21
N ARG A 230 -6.56 0.59 -14.50
CA ARG A 230 -6.03 -0.31 -15.51
C ARG A 230 -5.57 0.46 -16.74
N HIS A 231 -4.42 0.09 -17.28
CA HIS A 231 -3.86 0.66 -18.50
C HIS A 231 -4.90 0.77 -19.65
N ALA A 232 -5.62 -0.32 -19.91
CA ALA A 232 -6.62 -0.35 -20.97
C ALA A 232 -7.75 0.70 -20.82
N LEU A 233 -8.09 1.06 -19.57
CA LEU A 233 -9.14 2.05 -19.30
C LEU A 233 -8.61 3.47 -19.45
N GLY A 234 -7.34 3.73 -19.10
CA GLY A 234 -6.68 4.99 -19.43
C GLY A 234 -6.57 5.21 -20.93
N TYR A 235 -6.19 4.15 -21.67
CA TYR A 235 -6.18 4.13 -23.12
C TYR A 235 -7.57 4.45 -23.70
N GLN A 236 -8.60 3.72 -23.26
CA GLN A 236 -9.96 3.90 -23.77
C GLN A 236 -10.50 5.31 -23.50
N ALA A 237 -10.29 5.83 -22.29
CA ALA A 237 -10.75 7.18 -21.94
C ALA A 237 -10.12 8.27 -22.85
N MET A 238 -8.81 8.15 -23.12
CA MET A 238 -8.13 9.08 -24.03
C MET A 238 -8.57 8.87 -25.49
N HIS A 239 -8.67 7.61 -25.94
CA HIS A 239 -9.13 7.30 -27.28
C HIS A 239 -10.51 7.90 -27.54
N ASP A 240 -11.49 7.68 -26.65
CA ASP A 240 -12.85 8.22 -26.76
C ASP A 240 -12.86 9.74 -26.75
N TYR A 241 -12.01 10.35 -25.93
CA TYR A 241 -11.84 11.80 -25.90
C TYR A 241 -11.38 12.34 -27.26
N LEU A 242 -10.35 11.72 -27.85
CA LEU A 242 -9.81 12.13 -29.15
C LEU A 242 -10.82 11.98 -30.30
N GLN A 243 -11.66 10.94 -30.26
CA GLN A 243 -12.72 10.72 -31.26
C GLN A 243 -13.84 11.76 -31.19
N ARG A 244 -14.16 12.23 -29.98
CA ARG A 244 -15.29 13.16 -29.76
C ARG A 244 -14.90 14.63 -29.83
N THR A 245 -13.58 14.93 -29.71
CA THR A 245 -13.10 16.30 -29.54
C THR A 245 -12.30 16.76 -30.76
N PRO A 246 -12.79 17.76 -31.51
CA PRO A 246 -12.03 18.35 -32.61
C PRO A 246 -10.65 18.86 -32.19
N ALA A 247 -9.65 18.78 -33.05
CA ALA A 247 -8.27 19.15 -32.73
C ALA A 247 -8.14 20.54 -32.10
N ALA A 248 -8.88 21.54 -32.61
CA ALA A 248 -8.84 22.89 -32.09
C ALA A 248 -9.41 23.05 -30.66
N GLN A 249 -10.15 22.07 -30.17
CA GLN A 249 -10.79 22.09 -28.84
C GLN A 249 -10.11 21.14 -27.84
N ARG A 250 -9.08 20.44 -28.26
CA ARG A 250 -8.39 19.48 -27.38
C ARG A 250 -7.65 20.18 -26.24
N LEU A 251 -7.47 19.44 -25.16
CA LEU A 251 -6.65 19.85 -24.02
C LEU A 251 -5.22 20.13 -24.43
N ASP A 252 -4.57 21.02 -23.71
CA ASP A 252 -3.14 21.26 -23.79
C ASP A 252 -2.39 20.26 -22.86
N ALA A 253 -2.98 19.98 -21.69
CA ALA A 253 -2.40 19.08 -20.72
C ALA A 253 -3.48 18.28 -19.95
N LEU A 254 -3.12 17.08 -19.53
CA LEU A 254 -3.95 16.18 -18.74
C LEU A 254 -3.19 15.71 -17.52
N PHE A 255 -3.74 15.99 -16.33
CA PHE A 255 -3.30 15.33 -15.10
C PHE A 255 -4.10 14.05 -14.94
N CYS A 256 -3.41 12.92 -14.91
CA CYS A 256 -4.01 11.60 -14.69
C CYS A 256 -3.91 11.23 -13.21
N GLU A 257 -5.00 10.68 -12.66
CA GLU A 257 -5.10 10.33 -11.25
C GLU A 257 -3.99 9.39 -10.78
N ASN A 258 -3.47 8.54 -11.70
CA ASN A 258 -2.26 7.76 -11.47
C ASN A 258 -1.51 7.44 -12.78
N ASP A 259 -0.33 6.84 -12.63
CA ASP A 259 0.57 6.55 -13.76
C ASP A 259 0.04 5.48 -14.70
N ILE A 260 -0.65 4.46 -14.21
CA ILE A 260 -1.14 3.40 -15.10
C ILE A 260 -2.23 3.92 -16.06
N LEU A 261 -3.04 4.88 -15.61
CA LEU A 261 -3.96 5.60 -16.49
C LEU A 261 -3.24 6.55 -17.43
N ALA A 262 -2.21 7.26 -16.94
CA ALA A 262 -1.39 8.17 -17.74
C ALA A 262 -0.67 7.43 -18.88
N ILE A 263 -0.10 6.26 -18.60
CA ILE A 263 0.57 5.40 -19.60
C ILE A 263 -0.44 4.91 -20.64
N GLY A 264 -1.65 4.52 -20.22
CA GLY A 264 -2.72 4.20 -21.15
C GLY A 264 -3.09 5.38 -22.07
N ALA A 265 -3.18 6.58 -21.52
CA ALA A 265 -3.45 7.79 -22.28
C ALA A 265 -2.33 8.12 -23.28
N LEU A 266 -1.05 7.95 -22.88
CA LEU A 266 0.11 8.12 -23.78
C LEU A 266 0.08 7.13 -24.94
N ASP A 267 -0.28 5.86 -24.69
CA ASP A 267 -0.38 4.86 -25.75
C ASP A 267 -1.52 5.17 -26.73
N ALA A 268 -2.64 5.74 -26.26
CA ALA A 268 -3.72 6.20 -27.14
C ALA A 268 -3.27 7.38 -28.03
N LEU A 269 -2.52 8.33 -27.47
CA LEU A 269 -1.92 9.45 -28.25
C LEU A 269 -0.95 8.92 -29.28
N HIS A 270 -0.07 7.98 -28.91
CA HIS A 270 0.87 7.36 -29.83
C HIS A 270 0.17 6.68 -31.01
N GLN A 271 -0.86 5.88 -30.73
CA GLN A 271 -1.62 5.19 -31.78
C GLN A 271 -2.34 6.18 -32.71
N ALA A 272 -2.74 7.34 -32.20
CA ALA A 272 -3.35 8.40 -33.00
C ALA A 272 -2.32 9.26 -33.78
N GLY A 273 -1.02 9.02 -33.64
CA GLY A 273 0.04 9.85 -34.23
C GLY A 273 0.13 11.25 -33.62
N LEU A 274 -0.24 11.39 -32.35
CA LEU A 274 -0.32 12.67 -31.62
C LEU A 274 0.70 12.75 -30.48
N ASP A 275 1.82 12.04 -30.61
CA ASP A 275 2.91 12.09 -29.62
C ASP A 275 3.35 13.55 -29.40
N GLY A 276 3.45 13.93 -28.12
CA GLY A 276 3.88 15.27 -27.72
C GLY A 276 2.89 16.42 -28.05
N GLN A 277 1.71 16.12 -28.56
CA GLN A 277 0.70 17.16 -28.83
C GLN A 277 -0.27 17.41 -27.66
N LEU A 278 -0.19 16.65 -26.62
CA LEU A 278 -0.90 16.80 -25.36
C LEU A 278 0.02 16.40 -24.22
N ALA A 279 0.26 17.30 -23.30
CA ALA A 279 1.09 17.03 -22.13
C ALA A 279 0.38 16.09 -21.16
N ILE A 280 1.10 15.12 -20.60
CA ILE A 280 0.57 14.17 -19.64
C ILE A 280 1.40 14.21 -18.36
N VAL A 281 0.73 14.28 -17.21
CA VAL A 281 1.34 14.11 -15.89
C VAL A 281 0.62 13.01 -15.14
N GLY A 282 1.37 12.12 -14.50
CA GLY A 282 0.87 11.03 -13.69
C GLY A 282 1.02 11.26 -12.19
N PHE A 283 0.80 10.20 -11.43
CA PHE A 283 0.93 10.13 -9.99
C PHE A 283 1.32 8.71 -9.59
N ASP A 284 2.16 8.53 -8.58
CA ASP A 284 2.72 7.32 -7.99
C ASP A 284 4.19 7.06 -8.35
N ASP A 285 4.70 7.55 -9.46
CA ASP A 285 6.04 7.31 -10.02
C ASP A 285 6.41 5.82 -10.05
N ILE A 286 5.52 5.00 -10.65
CA ILE A 286 5.77 3.58 -10.84
C ILE A 286 6.99 3.37 -11.76
N GLU A 287 7.65 2.20 -11.66
CA GLU A 287 8.86 1.89 -12.42
C GLU A 287 8.71 2.19 -13.93
N LEU A 288 7.55 1.87 -14.49
CA LEU A 288 7.27 2.06 -15.92
C LEU A 288 7.21 3.53 -16.32
N ALA A 289 6.92 4.47 -15.42
CA ALA A 289 6.94 5.90 -15.67
C ALA A 289 8.33 6.40 -16.12
N ALA A 290 9.39 5.79 -15.61
CA ALA A 290 10.77 6.11 -15.99
C ALA A 290 11.23 5.49 -17.32
N SER A 291 10.44 4.59 -17.92
CA SER A 291 10.78 3.94 -19.18
C SER A 291 11.11 4.98 -20.26
N PRO A 292 12.15 4.75 -21.10
CA PRO A 292 12.48 5.62 -22.22
C PRO A 292 11.32 5.87 -23.19
N ARG A 293 10.36 4.96 -23.26
CA ARG A 293 9.15 5.09 -24.08
C ARG A 293 8.21 6.20 -23.57
N TYR A 294 8.04 6.30 -22.25
CA TYR A 294 7.04 7.20 -21.68
C TYR A 294 7.64 8.47 -21.11
N ARG A 295 8.81 8.36 -20.43
CA ARG A 295 9.44 9.49 -19.75
C ARG A 295 8.41 10.35 -19.02
N LEU A 296 7.50 9.66 -18.30
CA LEU A 296 6.33 10.25 -17.68
C LEU A 296 6.74 11.10 -16.47
N THR A 297 6.40 12.39 -16.51
CA THR A 297 6.43 13.26 -15.35
C THR A 297 5.37 12.80 -14.38
N SER A 298 5.76 12.52 -13.14
CA SER A 298 4.86 11.94 -12.14
C SER A 298 5.16 12.47 -10.75
N TYR A 299 4.15 12.51 -9.88
CA TYR A 299 4.35 12.82 -8.47
C TYR A 299 4.67 11.56 -7.68
N GLN A 300 5.85 11.51 -7.07
CA GLN A 300 6.35 10.38 -6.31
C GLN A 300 6.02 10.53 -4.83
N PRO A 301 5.16 9.67 -4.26
CA PRO A 301 5.01 9.57 -2.81
C PRO A 301 6.29 9.01 -2.17
N ASN A 302 6.59 9.44 -0.94
CA ASN A 302 7.65 8.80 -0.17
C ASN A 302 7.11 7.51 0.46
N LEU A 303 7.05 6.46 -0.35
CA LEU A 303 6.44 5.17 0.00
C LEU A 303 7.06 4.57 1.27
N ASP A 304 8.38 4.58 1.37
CA ASP A 304 9.07 4.00 2.54
C ASP A 304 8.71 4.73 3.83
N ALA A 305 8.68 6.07 3.81
CA ALA A 305 8.31 6.86 4.99
C ALA A 305 6.84 6.66 5.38
N VAL A 306 5.92 6.55 4.39
CA VAL A 306 4.50 6.29 4.64
C VAL A 306 4.32 4.92 5.29
N VAL A 307 4.95 3.89 4.72
CA VAL A 307 4.88 2.51 5.23
C VAL A 307 5.50 2.41 6.61
N ASP A 308 6.67 3.01 6.83
CA ASP A 308 7.36 2.99 8.13
C ASP A 308 6.51 3.64 9.23
N SER A 309 5.94 4.82 8.94
CA SER A 309 5.03 5.51 9.84
C SER A 309 3.79 4.69 10.15
N ALA A 310 3.16 4.10 9.14
CA ALA A 310 1.95 3.29 9.30
C ALA A 310 2.21 2.05 10.17
N ILE A 311 3.30 1.33 9.93
CA ILE A 311 3.67 0.16 10.73
C ILE A 311 4.01 0.56 12.16
N THR A 312 4.65 1.72 12.37
CA THR A 312 4.93 2.24 13.70
C THR A 312 3.62 2.51 14.45
N HIS A 313 2.65 3.20 13.85
CA HIS A 313 1.33 3.41 14.44
C HIS A 313 0.65 2.07 14.79
N LEU A 314 0.70 1.11 13.88
CA LEU A 314 0.09 -0.20 14.03
C LEU A 314 0.68 -0.99 15.21
N LEU A 315 2.00 -1.08 15.29
CA LEU A 315 2.71 -1.90 16.29
C LEU A 315 2.73 -1.26 17.68
N ASP A 316 2.82 0.08 17.76
CA ASP A 316 2.74 0.85 19.00
C ASP A 316 1.28 0.92 19.52
N ARG A 317 0.31 0.47 18.75
CA ARG A 317 -1.13 0.54 19.07
C ARG A 317 -1.53 1.96 19.46
N ARG A 318 -1.06 2.94 18.69
CA ARG A 318 -1.40 4.34 18.94
C ARG A 318 -2.88 4.56 18.76
N ILE A 319 -3.45 5.39 19.63
CA ILE A 319 -4.85 5.81 19.50
C ILE A 319 -4.96 6.60 18.19
N PRO A 320 -5.96 6.29 17.34
CA PRO A 320 -6.21 7.07 16.14
C PRO A 320 -6.39 8.57 16.46
N GLY A 321 -5.80 9.41 15.66
CA GLY A 321 -5.82 10.86 15.80
C GLY A 321 -5.80 11.53 14.42
N ASP A 322 -5.32 12.76 14.38
CA ASP A 322 -5.18 13.49 13.12
C ASP A 322 -4.37 12.68 12.10
N PRO A 323 -4.71 12.77 10.80
CA PRO A 323 -3.97 12.11 9.74
C PRO A 323 -2.48 12.49 9.74
N THR A 324 -1.61 11.50 9.65
CA THR A 324 -0.18 11.75 9.41
C THR A 324 0.03 11.97 7.93
N LEU A 325 0.33 13.21 7.54
CA LEU A 325 0.51 13.61 6.14
C LEU A 325 1.99 13.85 5.84
N LEU A 326 2.56 13.06 4.95
CA LEU A 326 3.96 13.10 4.56
C LEU A 326 4.14 13.77 3.19
N PRO A 327 5.25 14.49 2.95
CA PRO A 327 5.52 15.05 1.64
C PRO A 327 5.92 13.96 0.64
N GLY A 328 5.58 14.19 -0.62
CA GLY A 328 6.17 13.53 -1.78
C GLY A 328 7.05 14.51 -2.56
N ARG A 329 7.32 14.20 -3.82
CA ARG A 329 8.06 15.08 -4.73
C ARG A 329 7.59 14.90 -6.17
N LEU A 330 7.64 15.96 -6.95
CA LEU A 330 7.42 15.90 -8.39
C LEU A 330 8.68 15.41 -9.10
N VAL A 331 8.59 14.31 -9.85
CA VAL A 331 9.65 13.76 -10.68
C VAL A 331 9.43 14.24 -12.11
N VAL A 332 10.12 15.31 -12.47
CA VAL A 332 9.98 15.96 -13.78
C VAL A 332 10.76 15.17 -14.83
N ARG A 333 10.09 14.76 -15.90
CA ARG A 333 10.62 14.11 -17.09
C ARG A 333 10.15 14.89 -18.33
N ASP A 334 9.76 14.25 -19.41
CA ASP A 334 9.47 14.94 -20.69
C ASP A 334 7.98 15.09 -21.00
N SER A 335 7.13 14.20 -20.47
CA SER A 335 5.72 14.07 -20.87
C SER A 335 4.84 15.27 -20.57
N HIS A 336 5.29 16.19 -19.72
CA HIS A 336 4.54 17.43 -19.35
C HIS A 336 4.74 18.58 -20.35
N ARG A 337 5.51 18.37 -21.43
CA ARG A 337 5.84 19.39 -22.45
C ARG A 337 5.21 19.07 -23.79
N PHE A 338 4.94 20.09 -24.56
CA PHE A 338 4.72 19.93 -25.98
C PHE A 338 6.06 19.68 -26.71
N THR A 339 6.13 18.64 -27.54
CA THR A 339 7.31 18.35 -28.38
C THR A 339 7.07 18.66 -29.87
N GLY A 340 5.97 19.28 -30.21
CA GLY A 340 5.60 19.54 -31.59
C GLY A 340 4.68 20.73 -31.77
N LYS A 341 5.26 21.91 -31.87
CA LYS A 341 4.81 23.05 -32.68
C LYS A 341 6.09 23.87 -33.01
N ASP A 342 6.76 23.49 -34.06
CA ASP A 342 7.46 24.41 -34.92
C ASP A 342 6.52 24.80 -36.07
#